data_b9d5094df0df83cf7f8ce1f94194605d
#
_entry.id   b9d5094df0df83cf7f8ce1f94194605d
#
_cell.length_a   1.000
_cell.length_b   1.000
_cell.length_c   1.000
_cell.angle_alpha   90.00
_cell.angle_beta   90.00
_cell.angle_gamma   90.00
#
_symmetry.space_group_name_H-M   'P 1'
#
loop_
_entity.id
_entity.type
_entity.pdbx_description
1 polymer ?
#
loop_
_entity_poly.entity_id
_entity_poly.type
_entity_poly.pdbx_seq_one_letter_code
_entity_poly.pdbx_strand_id
1 'polypeptide(L)'
;GEKIASGEIDATGITRIKARFGSKIGQQFVLDHIELNANYRERVQKKQITMIIYFMMFLLMPACYLLLSHAVELQKRTAQNKILKVLSFPFGLLVPVALFITLLACSMVTWLKSTCGDVSFSIIVLQLTSPIKGTDSGVINSIIKTGIIPPLLVTLTISIVYLIMVRVLYNLEDLPVKKVPAWTKICLEIILLIALVGTIQVQGTKVGMWEYIKSVQEKTDFYEKYYVNPAKTKLDFPSQKRNLIYIFMESMESSYADQEDGGIMDDNYIPNLTKLAKENINFSDKADGKLGGPTCLEATAYTVGGMVAQTAAINLKLHNSGSMFGNFLPNLTTMGDILNKEGYQQVFLCGSEGDFAGRDTYFTSHKDFHIEDYNAAKKEGFIAPDYKVFWGHEDEILYKRAKKQLEQLSSSDKPFNLTMLTVDTHF
;
A
#
# COMPACT_ATOMS: atom_id res chain seq x y z
N GLY A 1 -17.98 -32.19 26.86
CA GLY A 1 -18.97 -31.95 25.87
C GLY A 1 -18.96 -33.08 24.86
N GLU A 2 -20.08 -33.79 24.68
CA GLU A 2 -20.19 -34.85 23.67
C GLU A 2 -20.15 -34.28 22.25
N LYS A 3 -19.39 -34.93 21.37
CA LYS A 3 -19.38 -34.66 19.95
C LYS A 3 -20.76 -35.06 19.38
N ILE A 4 -21.57 -34.08 18.98
CA ILE A 4 -22.93 -34.33 18.52
C ILE A 4 -22.97 -34.76 17.05
N ALA A 5 -22.00 -34.37 16.23
CA ALA A 5 -21.83 -34.88 14.87
C ALA A 5 -20.41 -34.66 14.36
N SER A 6 -19.89 -35.62 13.60
CA SER A 6 -18.72 -35.44 12.73
C SER A 6 -19.09 -35.97 11.35
N GLY A 7 -19.05 -35.13 10.35
CA GLY A 7 -19.30 -35.48 8.95
C GLY A 7 -18.74 -34.44 8.01
N GLU A 8 -18.34 -34.87 6.83
CA GLU A 8 -18.00 -33.92 5.75
C GLU A 8 -19.31 -33.32 5.22
N ILE A 9 -19.38 -31.99 5.27
CA ILE A 9 -20.47 -31.24 4.65
C ILE A 9 -19.96 -30.75 3.29
N ASP A 10 -20.61 -31.17 2.23
CA ASP A 10 -20.39 -30.56 0.93
C ASP A 10 -20.93 -29.12 0.96
N ALA A 11 -20.01 -28.16 1.04
CA ALA A 11 -20.33 -26.74 1.12
C ALA A 11 -20.53 -26.08 -0.25
N THR A 12 -20.59 -26.87 -1.33
CA THR A 12 -20.84 -26.35 -2.68
C THR A 12 -22.23 -25.75 -2.75
N GLY A 13 -22.31 -24.41 -2.90
CA GLY A 13 -23.59 -23.68 -2.99
C GLY A 13 -24.10 -23.09 -1.67
N ILE A 14 -23.42 -23.28 -0.54
CA ILE A 14 -23.80 -22.68 0.73
C ILE A 14 -23.23 -21.28 0.83
N THR A 15 -24.08 -20.26 0.74
CA THR A 15 -23.69 -18.84 0.85
C THR A 15 -23.75 -18.32 2.31
N ARG A 16 -24.45 -19.01 3.20
CA ARG A 16 -24.63 -18.62 4.61
C ARG A 16 -25.01 -19.77 5.50
N ILE A 17 -24.26 -20.02 6.57
CA ILE A 17 -24.64 -20.96 7.63
C ILE A 17 -25.07 -20.15 8.84
N LYS A 18 -26.31 -20.33 9.32
CA LYS A 18 -26.80 -19.79 10.59
C LYS A 18 -26.86 -20.93 11.59
N ALA A 19 -26.02 -20.88 12.63
CA ALA A 19 -26.08 -21.83 13.74
C ALA A 19 -26.41 -21.08 15.04
N ARG A 20 -27.31 -21.63 15.87
CA ARG A 20 -27.59 -21.12 17.22
C ARG A 20 -26.98 -22.09 18.22
N PHE A 21 -26.11 -21.57 19.08
CA PHE A 21 -25.44 -22.34 20.11
C PHE A 21 -25.70 -21.76 21.49
N GLY A 22 -25.75 -22.65 22.52
CA GLY A 22 -25.77 -22.21 23.91
C GLY A 22 -24.39 -21.70 24.36
N SER A 23 -24.36 -20.78 25.31
CA SER A 23 -23.24 -19.90 25.70
C SER A 23 -21.89 -20.54 26.08
N LYS A 24 -21.78 -21.87 26.18
CA LYS A 24 -20.51 -22.55 26.50
C LYS A 24 -19.80 -23.24 25.33
N ILE A 25 -20.45 -23.34 24.18
CA ILE A 25 -19.94 -24.04 22.99
C ILE A 25 -19.56 -23.03 21.90
N GLY A 26 -19.98 -21.78 22.04
CA GLY A 26 -19.85 -20.74 20.97
C GLY A 26 -18.43 -20.40 20.56
N GLN A 27 -17.49 -20.28 21.51
CA GLN A 27 -16.13 -19.84 21.20
C GLN A 27 -15.33 -20.85 20.37
N GLN A 28 -15.40 -22.13 20.73
CA GLN A 28 -14.65 -23.18 20.03
C GLN A 28 -15.24 -23.47 18.64
N PHE A 29 -16.56 -23.33 18.49
CA PHE A 29 -17.21 -23.52 17.21
C PHE A 29 -17.05 -22.36 16.24
N VAL A 30 -16.99 -21.14 16.72
CA VAL A 30 -16.70 -19.94 15.89
C VAL A 30 -15.29 -20.03 15.28
N LEU A 31 -14.31 -20.49 16.03
CA LEU A 31 -12.95 -20.75 15.53
C LEU A 31 -12.92 -21.85 14.46
N ASP A 32 -13.60 -22.97 14.69
CA ASP A 32 -13.70 -24.06 13.71
C ASP A 32 -14.46 -23.63 12.44
N HIS A 33 -15.44 -22.78 12.59
CA HIS A 33 -16.21 -22.24 11.45
C HIS A 33 -15.39 -21.22 10.62
N ILE A 34 -14.56 -20.41 11.27
CA ILE A 34 -13.63 -19.49 10.59
C ILE A 34 -12.56 -20.30 9.85
N GLU A 35 -12.02 -21.35 10.46
CA GLU A 35 -11.04 -22.24 9.82
C GLU A 35 -11.63 -22.99 8.61
N LEU A 36 -12.85 -23.49 8.69
CA LEU A 36 -13.55 -24.12 7.58
C LEU A 36 -13.78 -23.15 6.42
N ASN A 37 -14.19 -21.91 6.69
CA ASN A 37 -14.38 -20.90 5.63
C ASN A 37 -13.06 -20.44 5.02
N ALA A 38 -12.02 -20.25 5.82
CA ALA A 38 -10.68 -19.91 5.33
C ALA A 38 -10.11 -21.04 4.47
N ASN A 39 -10.18 -22.28 4.94
CA ASN A 39 -9.73 -23.47 4.21
C ASN A 39 -10.55 -23.73 2.93
N TYR A 40 -11.86 -23.43 2.92
CA TYR A 40 -12.69 -23.55 1.73
C TYR A 40 -12.32 -22.50 0.69
N ARG A 41 -12.22 -21.24 1.08
CA ARG A 41 -11.80 -20.15 0.17
C ARG A 41 -10.39 -20.41 -0.38
N GLU A 42 -9.47 -20.87 0.43
CA GLU A 42 -8.11 -21.23 0.00
C GLU A 42 -8.11 -22.41 -0.98
N ARG A 43 -8.92 -23.46 -0.75
CA ARG A 43 -9.06 -24.61 -1.67
C ARG A 43 -9.72 -24.21 -2.98
N VAL A 44 -10.74 -23.36 -2.97
CA VAL A 44 -11.41 -22.87 -4.19
C VAL A 44 -10.44 -21.98 -4.98
N GLN A 45 -9.72 -21.09 -4.31
CA GLN A 45 -8.68 -20.28 -4.96
C GLN A 45 -7.56 -21.14 -5.54
N LYS A 46 -7.07 -22.15 -4.83
CA LYS A 46 -6.06 -23.10 -5.32
C LYS A 46 -6.57 -23.87 -6.55
N LYS A 47 -7.82 -24.36 -6.54
CA LYS A 47 -8.42 -25.03 -7.71
C LYS A 47 -8.56 -24.08 -8.91
N GLN A 48 -9.02 -22.85 -8.69
CA GLN A 48 -9.12 -21.85 -9.76
C GLN A 48 -7.75 -21.49 -10.34
N ILE A 49 -6.76 -21.27 -9.48
CA ILE A 49 -5.37 -21.01 -9.90
C ILE A 49 -4.83 -22.21 -10.69
N THR A 50 -5.05 -23.43 -10.23
CA THR A 50 -4.60 -24.65 -10.91
C THR A 50 -5.25 -24.81 -12.28
N MET A 51 -6.58 -24.58 -12.39
CA MET A 51 -7.27 -24.59 -13.69
C MET A 51 -6.76 -23.49 -14.63
N ILE A 52 -6.50 -22.29 -14.13
CA ILE A 52 -5.92 -21.21 -14.93
C ILE A 52 -4.51 -21.59 -15.40
N ILE A 53 -3.70 -22.19 -14.54
CA ILE A 53 -2.36 -22.68 -14.91
C ILE A 53 -2.44 -23.74 -16.02
N TYR A 54 -3.31 -24.74 -15.88
CA TYR A 54 -3.49 -25.76 -16.94
C TYR A 54 -4.02 -25.16 -18.25
N PHE A 55 -4.96 -24.24 -18.19
CA PHE A 55 -5.46 -23.54 -19.36
C PHE A 55 -4.37 -22.69 -20.04
N MET A 56 -3.57 -21.98 -19.23
CA MET A 56 -2.42 -21.22 -19.71
C MET A 56 -1.35 -22.14 -20.32
N MET A 57 -1.05 -23.27 -19.71
CA MET A 57 -0.12 -24.28 -20.27
C MET A 57 -0.64 -24.84 -21.60
N PHE A 58 -1.93 -25.11 -21.70
CA PHE A 58 -2.55 -25.59 -22.95
C PHE A 58 -2.47 -24.55 -24.09
N LEU A 59 -2.66 -23.27 -23.78
CA LEU A 59 -2.51 -22.17 -24.74
C LEU A 59 -1.05 -21.85 -25.07
N LEU A 60 -0.13 -22.02 -24.10
CA LEU A 60 1.29 -21.73 -24.27
C LEU A 60 2.01 -22.77 -25.13
N MET A 61 1.59 -24.03 -25.12
CA MET A 61 2.24 -25.07 -25.91
C MET A 61 2.28 -24.77 -27.43
N PRO A 62 1.15 -24.48 -28.10
CA PRO A 62 1.19 -24.11 -29.52
C PRO A 62 1.90 -22.79 -29.76
N ALA A 63 1.79 -21.82 -28.86
CA ALA A 63 2.51 -20.55 -28.95
C ALA A 63 4.04 -20.75 -28.85
N CYS A 64 4.52 -21.57 -27.91
CA CYS A 64 5.92 -21.93 -27.80
C CYS A 64 6.44 -22.65 -29.05
N TYR A 65 5.65 -23.57 -29.61
CA TYR A 65 6.02 -24.26 -30.86
C TYR A 65 6.16 -23.28 -32.03
N LEU A 66 5.23 -22.35 -32.19
CA LEU A 66 5.26 -21.34 -33.23
C LEU A 66 6.44 -20.36 -33.05
N LEU A 67 6.72 -19.93 -31.82
CA LEU A 67 7.87 -19.07 -31.48
C LEU A 67 9.18 -19.78 -31.77
N LEU A 68 9.31 -21.05 -31.38
CA LEU A 68 10.49 -21.84 -31.63
C LEU A 68 10.72 -22.05 -33.14
N SER A 69 9.67 -22.41 -33.90
CA SER A 69 9.76 -22.57 -35.34
C SER A 69 10.18 -21.28 -36.04
N HIS A 70 9.65 -20.12 -35.56
CA HIS A 70 10.04 -18.82 -36.06
C HIS A 70 11.50 -18.47 -35.75
N ALA A 71 11.95 -18.71 -34.51
CA ALA A 71 13.33 -18.45 -34.09
C ALA A 71 14.35 -19.28 -34.88
N VAL A 72 14.04 -20.55 -35.12
CA VAL A 72 14.88 -21.43 -35.94
C VAL A 72 14.96 -20.94 -37.39
N GLU A 73 13.80 -20.56 -37.99
CA GLU A 73 13.78 -20.02 -39.35
C GLU A 73 14.53 -18.68 -39.44
N LEU A 74 14.37 -17.79 -38.46
CA LEU A 74 15.08 -16.51 -38.39
C LEU A 74 16.58 -16.74 -38.24
N GLN A 75 17.01 -17.69 -37.40
CA GLN A 75 18.42 -18.02 -37.21
C GLN A 75 19.05 -18.61 -38.49
N LYS A 76 18.34 -19.45 -39.25
CA LYS A 76 18.77 -19.94 -40.55
C LYS A 76 18.93 -18.82 -41.59
N ARG A 77 18.02 -17.84 -41.61
CA ARG A 77 18.07 -16.67 -42.50
C ARG A 77 19.14 -15.65 -42.08
N THR A 78 19.35 -15.44 -40.79
CA THR A 78 20.32 -14.46 -40.26
C THR A 78 21.74 -14.96 -40.30
N ALA A 79 21.97 -16.30 -40.36
CA ALA A 79 23.28 -16.86 -40.58
C ALA A 79 23.88 -16.41 -41.93
N GLN A 80 23.03 -16.04 -42.89
CA GLN A 80 23.43 -15.58 -44.23
C GLN A 80 23.48 -14.04 -44.38
N ASN A 81 22.95 -13.27 -43.42
CA ASN A 81 22.85 -11.81 -43.53
C ASN A 81 23.18 -11.08 -42.21
N LYS A 82 24.36 -10.41 -42.18
CA LYS A 82 24.86 -9.68 -40.99
C LYS A 82 23.92 -8.58 -40.47
N ILE A 83 23.20 -7.91 -41.36
CA ILE A 83 22.28 -6.80 -40.99
C ILE A 83 21.06 -7.36 -40.26
N LEU A 84 20.47 -8.44 -40.75
CA LEU A 84 19.36 -9.13 -40.09
C LEU A 84 19.75 -9.69 -38.72
N LYS A 85 20.99 -10.10 -38.54
CA LYS A 85 21.51 -10.57 -37.26
C LYS A 85 21.56 -9.47 -36.20
N VAL A 86 21.92 -8.26 -36.59
CA VAL A 86 21.94 -7.08 -35.69
C VAL A 86 20.52 -6.63 -35.35
N LEU A 87 19.60 -6.64 -36.31
CA LEU A 87 18.20 -6.22 -36.11
C LEU A 87 17.36 -7.25 -35.32
N SER A 88 17.70 -8.53 -35.39
CA SER A 88 16.95 -9.57 -34.65
C SER A 88 17.28 -9.62 -33.16
N PHE A 89 18.41 -9.05 -32.72
CA PHE A 89 18.83 -9.03 -31.32
C PHE A 89 17.86 -8.26 -30.41
N PRO A 90 17.43 -7.03 -30.72
CA PRO A 90 16.46 -6.31 -29.88
C PRO A 90 15.09 -7.01 -29.79
N PHE A 91 14.62 -7.63 -30.89
CA PHE A 91 13.36 -8.38 -30.88
C PHE A 91 13.42 -9.62 -29.98
N GLY A 92 14.56 -10.32 -29.95
CA GLY A 92 14.77 -11.46 -29.04
C GLY A 92 14.73 -11.07 -27.56
N LEU A 93 15.06 -9.82 -27.23
CA LEU A 93 15.02 -9.30 -25.86
C LEU A 93 13.63 -8.78 -25.45
N LEU A 94 12.83 -8.30 -26.40
CA LEU A 94 11.51 -7.72 -26.12
C LEU A 94 10.54 -8.71 -25.47
N VAL A 95 10.54 -9.95 -25.93
CA VAL A 95 9.62 -10.99 -25.38
C VAL A 95 9.92 -11.34 -23.93
N PRO A 96 11.20 -11.67 -23.54
CA PRO A 96 11.56 -11.87 -22.15
C PRO A 96 11.26 -10.65 -21.25
N VAL A 97 11.54 -9.44 -21.74
CA VAL A 97 11.28 -8.20 -21.00
C VAL A 97 9.78 -8.00 -20.81
N ALA A 98 8.97 -8.16 -21.85
CA ALA A 98 7.52 -8.05 -21.75
C ALA A 98 6.94 -9.10 -20.81
N LEU A 99 7.43 -10.34 -20.87
CA LEU A 99 7.05 -11.41 -19.96
C LEU A 99 7.40 -11.05 -18.50
N PHE A 100 8.63 -10.58 -18.27
CA PHE A 100 9.05 -10.14 -16.94
C PHE A 100 8.17 -9.03 -16.39
N ILE A 101 7.92 -7.97 -17.16
CA ILE A 101 7.07 -6.85 -16.75
C ILE A 101 5.66 -7.33 -16.41
N THR A 102 5.10 -8.23 -17.23
CA THR A 102 3.75 -8.78 -17.00
C THR A 102 3.69 -9.59 -15.70
N LEU A 103 4.64 -10.49 -15.51
CA LEU A 103 4.71 -11.31 -14.29
C LEU A 103 5.03 -10.48 -13.05
N LEU A 104 5.90 -9.46 -13.19
CA LEU A 104 6.21 -8.52 -12.12
C LEU A 104 4.95 -7.73 -11.70
N ALA A 105 4.20 -7.20 -12.65
CA ALA A 105 2.95 -6.49 -12.34
C ALA A 105 1.94 -7.39 -11.61
N CYS A 106 1.77 -8.65 -12.05
CA CYS A 106 0.91 -9.62 -11.36
C CYS A 106 1.40 -9.92 -9.94
N SER A 107 2.71 -10.16 -9.78
CA SER A 107 3.33 -10.48 -8.50
C SER A 107 3.24 -9.32 -7.52
N MET A 108 3.53 -8.10 -7.97
CA MET A 108 3.46 -6.90 -7.16
C MET A 108 2.03 -6.59 -6.69
N VAL A 109 1.03 -6.69 -7.56
CA VAL A 109 -0.38 -6.52 -7.17
C VAL A 109 -0.81 -7.59 -6.18
N THR A 110 -0.36 -8.84 -6.34
CA THR A 110 -0.64 -9.92 -5.41
C THR A 110 0.02 -9.68 -4.05
N TRP A 111 1.30 -9.31 -4.04
CA TRP A 111 2.03 -8.94 -2.83
C TRP A 111 1.34 -7.79 -2.09
N LEU A 112 1.00 -6.71 -2.81
CA LEU A 112 0.35 -5.53 -2.26
C LEU A 112 -0.97 -5.91 -1.56
N LYS A 113 -1.84 -6.65 -2.23
CA LYS A 113 -3.12 -7.08 -1.66
C LYS A 113 -2.98 -8.04 -0.49
N SER A 114 -1.98 -8.90 -0.49
CA SER A 114 -1.75 -9.85 0.60
C SER A 114 -1.11 -9.21 1.85
N THR A 115 -0.33 -8.14 1.66
CA THR A 115 0.43 -7.50 2.73
C THR A 115 -0.27 -6.25 3.26
N CYS A 116 -0.82 -5.43 2.36
CA CYS A 116 -1.40 -4.13 2.69
C CYS A 116 -2.93 -4.09 2.54
N GLY A 117 -3.58 -5.20 2.13
CA GLY A 117 -5.02 -5.22 1.90
C GLY A 117 -5.45 -4.48 0.63
N ASP A 118 -6.60 -3.82 0.69
CA ASP A 118 -7.15 -3.07 -0.46
C ASP A 118 -6.52 -1.68 -0.54
N VAL A 119 -5.33 -1.63 -1.13
CA VAL A 119 -4.58 -0.39 -1.39
C VAL A 119 -5.01 0.21 -2.72
N SER A 120 -5.27 1.52 -2.74
CA SER A 120 -5.60 2.25 -3.95
C SER A 120 -4.39 2.54 -4.83
N PHE A 121 -4.63 2.78 -6.12
CA PHE A 121 -3.55 3.09 -7.07
C PHE A 121 -2.83 4.40 -6.74
N SER A 122 -3.49 5.36 -6.13
CA SER A 122 -2.89 6.62 -5.69
C SER A 122 -1.79 6.39 -4.64
N ILE A 123 -2.00 5.46 -3.70
CA ILE A 123 -0.99 5.08 -2.71
C ILE A 123 0.19 4.36 -3.37
N ILE A 124 -0.06 3.51 -4.38
CA ILE A 124 1.02 2.89 -5.17
C ILE A 124 1.87 3.96 -5.85
N VAL A 125 1.25 4.95 -6.49
CA VAL A 125 1.97 6.06 -7.13
C VAL A 125 2.77 6.85 -6.09
N LEU A 126 2.20 7.12 -4.91
CA LEU A 126 2.91 7.78 -3.82
C LEU A 126 4.17 7.00 -3.43
N GLN A 127 4.06 5.70 -3.18
CA GLN A 127 5.19 4.87 -2.78
C GLN A 127 6.28 4.78 -3.85
N LEU A 128 5.90 4.67 -5.12
CA LEU A 128 6.85 4.64 -6.23
C LEU A 128 7.60 5.97 -6.45
N THR A 129 7.00 7.06 -6.01
CA THR A 129 7.55 8.41 -6.14
C THR A 129 8.19 8.93 -4.84
N SER A 130 8.00 8.21 -3.72
CA SER A 130 8.63 8.52 -2.44
C SER A 130 10.05 7.95 -2.34
N PRO A 131 10.98 8.61 -1.64
CA PRO A 131 12.27 8.04 -1.33
C PRO A 131 12.12 6.72 -0.55
N ILE A 132 12.96 5.75 -0.87
CA ILE A 132 13.03 4.46 -0.16
C ILE A 132 13.64 4.63 1.25
N LYS A 133 14.35 5.72 1.47
CA LYS A 133 14.96 6.06 2.75
C LYS A 133 13.91 6.09 3.86
N GLY A 134 14.20 5.47 4.99
CA GLY A 134 13.27 5.35 6.13
C GLY A 134 12.29 4.19 6.07
N THR A 135 12.19 3.49 4.93
CA THR A 135 11.34 2.29 4.82
C THR A 135 11.92 1.13 5.63
N ASP A 136 11.07 0.40 6.34
CA ASP A 136 11.49 -0.77 7.10
C ASP A 136 12.13 -1.84 6.21
N SER A 137 13.24 -2.41 6.69
CA SER A 137 13.99 -3.43 5.94
C SER A 137 13.22 -4.73 5.74
N GLY A 138 12.27 -5.07 6.61
CA GLY A 138 11.39 -6.22 6.48
C GLY A 138 10.45 -6.08 5.29
N VAL A 139 9.90 -4.88 5.10
CA VAL A 139 9.05 -4.55 3.94
C VAL A 139 9.85 -4.65 2.65
N ILE A 140 11.05 -4.07 2.60
CA ILE A 140 11.93 -4.15 1.41
C ILE A 140 12.29 -5.61 1.09
N ASN A 141 12.67 -6.40 2.10
CA ASN A 141 12.98 -7.81 1.93
C ASN A 141 11.76 -8.62 1.45
N SER A 142 10.56 -8.30 1.94
CA SER A 142 9.32 -8.93 1.49
C SER A 142 9.05 -8.63 0.01
N ILE A 143 9.17 -7.36 -0.42
CA ILE A 143 9.03 -6.96 -1.83
C ILE A 143 10.01 -7.74 -2.71
N ILE A 144 11.28 -7.81 -2.30
CA ILE A 144 12.31 -8.50 -3.09
C ILE A 144 12.01 -10.00 -3.18
N LYS A 145 11.77 -10.66 -2.04
CA LYS A 145 11.61 -12.12 -1.97
C LYS A 145 10.32 -12.61 -2.62
N THR A 146 9.21 -11.91 -2.44
CA THR A 146 7.89 -12.37 -2.90
C THR A 146 7.39 -11.62 -4.12
N GLY A 147 7.79 -10.35 -4.29
CA GLY A 147 7.38 -9.53 -5.43
C GLY A 147 8.28 -9.63 -6.66
N ILE A 148 9.61 -9.62 -6.47
CA ILE A 148 10.58 -9.48 -7.59
C ILE A 148 11.24 -10.80 -7.98
N ILE A 149 11.75 -11.56 -7.01
CA ILE A 149 12.52 -12.79 -7.28
C ILE A 149 11.70 -13.84 -8.05
N PRO A 150 10.43 -14.19 -7.67
CA PRO A 150 9.68 -15.20 -8.39
C PRO A 150 9.46 -14.88 -9.88
N PRO A 151 8.97 -13.70 -10.28
CA PRO A 151 8.82 -13.36 -11.70
C PRO A 151 10.16 -13.35 -12.45
N LEU A 152 11.25 -12.94 -11.80
CA LEU A 152 12.58 -12.97 -12.40
C LEU A 152 13.04 -14.41 -12.68
N LEU A 153 12.93 -15.32 -11.71
CA LEU A 153 13.30 -16.71 -11.85
C LEU A 153 12.46 -17.42 -12.92
N VAL A 154 11.13 -17.18 -12.94
CA VAL A 154 10.25 -17.77 -13.96
C VAL A 154 10.62 -17.26 -15.36
N THR A 155 10.86 -15.96 -15.51
CA THR A 155 11.27 -15.38 -16.79
C THR A 155 12.61 -15.94 -17.27
N LEU A 156 13.61 -16.01 -16.39
CA LEU A 156 14.94 -16.57 -16.71
C LEU A 156 14.83 -18.04 -17.10
N THR A 157 14.07 -18.84 -16.35
CA THR A 157 13.87 -20.26 -16.65
C THR A 157 13.22 -20.45 -18.02
N ILE A 158 12.13 -19.75 -18.31
CA ILE A 158 11.44 -19.82 -19.60
C ILE A 158 12.40 -19.38 -20.73
N SER A 159 13.16 -18.31 -20.51
CA SER A 159 14.10 -17.80 -21.53
C SER A 159 15.25 -18.77 -21.80
N ILE A 160 15.81 -19.39 -20.77
CA ILE A 160 16.88 -20.38 -20.90
C ILE A 160 16.36 -21.64 -21.63
N VAL A 161 15.21 -22.16 -21.20
CA VAL A 161 14.58 -23.33 -21.86
C VAL A 161 14.31 -23.03 -23.34
N TYR A 162 13.77 -21.83 -23.63
CA TYR A 162 13.54 -21.37 -24.99
C TYR A 162 14.83 -21.36 -25.83
N LEU A 163 15.91 -20.78 -25.28
CA LEU A 163 17.20 -20.72 -25.99
C LEU A 163 17.80 -22.10 -26.23
N ILE A 164 17.72 -23.01 -25.25
CA ILE A 164 18.16 -24.39 -25.37
C ILE A 164 17.38 -25.11 -26.48
N MET A 165 16.05 -25.00 -26.45
CA MET A 165 15.18 -25.62 -27.46
C MET A 165 15.46 -25.09 -28.85
N VAL A 166 15.62 -23.76 -29.02
CA VAL A 166 16.01 -23.17 -30.31
C VAL A 166 17.36 -23.74 -30.80
N ARG A 167 18.33 -23.87 -29.89
CA ARG A 167 19.68 -24.41 -30.23
C ARG A 167 19.61 -25.86 -30.63
N VAL A 168 18.87 -26.70 -29.90
CA VAL A 168 18.68 -28.13 -30.21
C VAL A 168 17.99 -28.27 -31.56
N LEU A 169 16.87 -27.56 -31.80
CA LEU A 169 16.14 -27.63 -33.07
C LEU A 169 16.98 -27.12 -34.27
N TYR A 170 17.82 -26.11 -34.04
CA TYR A 170 18.73 -25.60 -35.09
C TYR A 170 19.78 -26.66 -35.51
N ASN A 171 20.27 -27.45 -34.57
CA ASN A 171 21.29 -28.45 -34.82
C ASN A 171 20.71 -29.76 -35.39
N LEU A 172 19.41 -29.97 -35.32
CA LEU A 172 18.75 -31.14 -35.96
C LEU A 172 18.46 -30.81 -37.43
N GLU A 173 19.45 -31.11 -38.32
CA GLU A 173 19.43 -30.76 -39.75
C GLU A 173 18.29 -31.39 -40.54
N ASP A 174 17.77 -32.55 -40.10
CA ASP A 174 16.78 -33.36 -40.81
C ASP A 174 15.33 -33.15 -40.39
N LEU A 175 15.06 -32.24 -39.46
CA LEU A 175 13.67 -31.92 -39.15
C LEU A 175 13.02 -31.12 -40.30
N PRO A 176 11.97 -31.68 -40.95
CA PRO A 176 11.21 -30.94 -41.95
C PRO A 176 10.44 -29.82 -41.24
N VAL A 177 11.12 -28.72 -40.89
CA VAL A 177 10.46 -27.51 -40.40
C VAL A 177 9.66 -26.99 -41.61
N LYS A 178 8.39 -27.43 -41.72
CA LYS A 178 7.44 -26.90 -42.68
C LYS A 178 7.48 -25.38 -42.54
N LYS A 179 7.65 -24.66 -43.68
CA LYS A 179 7.61 -23.20 -43.69
C LYS A 179 6.38 -22.73 -42.97
N VAL A 180 6.53 -22.16 -41.80
CA VAL A 180 5.41 -21.61 -41.02
C VAL A 180 4.92 -20.38 -41.79
N PRO A 181 3.65 -20.32 -42.17
CA PRO A 181 3.12 -19.17 -42.91
C PRO A 181 3.32 -17.86 -42.13
N ALA A 182 3.64 -16.78 -42.81
CA ALA A 182 3.90 -15.47 -42.18
C ALA A 182 2.72 -14.97 -41.31
N TRP A 183 1.50 -15.29 -41.70
CA TRP A 183 0.30 -14.90 -40.94
C TRP A 183 0.23 -15.53 -39.54
N THR A 184 0.78 -16.74 -39.34
CA THR A 184 0.79 -17.38 -38.01
C THR A 184 1.68 -16.63 -37.00
N LYS A 185 2.74 -15.98 -37.49
CA LYS A 185 3.62 -15.12 -36.70
C LYS A 185 2.89 -13.88 -36.24
N ILE A 186 2.20 -13.23 -37.17
CA ILE A 186 1.37 -12.04 -36.89
C ILE A 186 0.27 -12.39 -35.89
N CYS A 187 -0.40 -13.52 -36.07
CA CYS A 187 -1.41 -13.99 -35.10
C CYS A 187 -0.83 -14.18 -33.69
N LEU A 188 0.37 -14.76 -33.58
CA LEU A 188 1.01 -14.98 -32.30
C LEU A 188 1.38 -13.64 -31.63
N GLU A 189 1.94 -12.70 -32.36
CA GLU A 189 2.27 -11.35 -31.86
C GLU A 189 1.01 -10.63 -31.37
N ILE A 190 -0.09 -10.74 -32.13
CA ILE A 190 -1.38 -10.18 -31.73
C ILE A 190 -1.90 -10.86 -30.43
N ILE A 191 -1.81 -12.18 -30.33
CA ILE A 191 -2.22 -12.92 -29.12
C ILE A 191 -1.41 -12.47 -27.91
N LEU A 192 -0.09 -12.35 -28.06
CA LEU A 192 0.80 -11.87 -26.97
C LEU A 192 0.48 -10.42 -26.57
N LEU A 193 0.21 -9.56 -27.55
CA LEU A 193 -0.21 -8.18 -27.28
C LEU A 193 -1.55 -8.13 -26.54
N ILE A 194 -2.54 -8.91 -26.98
CA ILE A 194 -3.85 -9.03 -26.30
C ILE A 194 -3.67 -9.55 -24.88
N ALA A 195 -2.82 -10.57 -24.67
CA ALA A 195 -2.54 -11.09 -23.34
C ALA A 195 -1.89 -10.06 -22.43
N LEU A 196 -0.93 -9.27 -22.93
CA LEU A 196 -0.28 -8.18 -22.20
C LEU A 196 -1.29 -7.09 -21.85
N VAL A 197 -2.05 -6.60 -22.82
CA VAL A 197 -3.08 -5.57 -22.61
C VAL A 197 -4.17 -6.07 -21.67
N GLY A 198 -4.62 -7.30 -21.83
CA GLY A 198 -5.60 -7.94 -20.95
C GLY A 198 -5.08 -8.06 -19.51
N THR A 199 -3.79 -8.38 -19.33
CA THR A 199 -3.17 -8.43 -18.00
C THR A 199 -3.12 -7.04 -17.37
N ILE A 200 -2.69 -6.02 -18.11
CA ILE A 200 -2.66 -4.63 -17.62
C ILE A 200 -4.08 -4.18 -17.24
N GLN A 201 -5.07 -4.50 -18.08
CA GLN A 201 -6.47 -4.19 -17.80
C GLN A 201 -6.93 -4.84 -16.49
N VAL A 202 -6.73 -6.14 -16.34
CA VAL A 202 -7.18 -6.90 -15.16
C VAL A 202 -6.45 -6.45 -13.89
N GLN A 203 -5.13 -6.30 -13.93
CA GLN A 203 -4.36 -5.89 -12.75
C GLN A 203 -4.61 -4.43 -12.42
N GLY A 204 -4.71 -3.56 -13.43
CA GLY A 204 -5.06 -2.15 -13.25
C GLY A 204 -6.42 -1.94 -12.59
N THR A 205 -7.43 -2.69 -13.03
CA THR A 205 -8.77 -2.65 -12.40
C THR A 205 -8.72 -3.12 -10.94
N LYS A 206 -7.93 -4.16 -10.63
CA LYS A 206 -7.81 -4.66 -9.24
C LYS A 206 -7.26 -3.64 -8.25
N VAL A 207 -6.47 -2.69 -8.71
CA VAL A 207 -5.84 -1.64 -7.88
C VAL A 207 -6.43 -0.25 -8.10
N GLY A 208 -7.52 -0.13 -8.85
CA GLY A 208 -8.17 1.17 -9.11
C GLY A 208 -7.37 2.12 -10.03
N MET A 209 -6.51 1.57 -10.92
CA MET A 209 -5.68 2.39 -11.81
C MET A 209 -6.51 3.27 -12.76
N TRP A 210 -7.62 2.75 -13.27
CA TRP A 210 -8.45 3.46 -14.24
C TRP A 210 -9.23 4.59 -13.58
N GLU A 211 -9.73 4.38 -12.37
CA GLU A 211 -10.37 5.37 -11.52
C GLU A 211 -9.38 6.50 -11.19
N TYR A 212 -8.14 6.13 -10.86
CA TYR A 212 -7.07 7.11 -10.62
C TYR A 212 -6.78 7.95 -11.88
N ILE A 213 -6.57 7.32 -13.05
CA ILE A 213 -6.31 8.02 -14.31
C ILE A 213 -7.46 9.00 -14.62
N LYS A 214 -8.70 8.55 -14.46
CA LYS A 214 -9.89 9.38 -14.66
C LYS A 214 -9.90 10.55 -13.67
N SER A 215 -9.67 10.31 -12.38
CA SER A 215 -9.65 11.35 -11.34
C SER A 215 -8.58 12.42 -11.56
N VAL A 216 -7.44 12.04 -12.17
CA VAL A 216 -6.36 12.99 -12.54
C VAL A 216 -6.79 13.93 -13.67
N GLN A 217 -7.62 13.42 -14.60
CA GLN A 217 -8.09 14.19 -15.75
C GLN A 217 -9.32 15.03 -15.43
N GLU A 218 -10.11 14.66 -14.43
CA GLU A 218 -11.31 15.39 -14.04
C GLU A 218 -10.95 16.72 -13.37
N LYS A 219 -11.54 17.79 -13.88
CA LYS A 219 -11.51 19.11 -13.24
C LYS A 219 -12.67 19.20 -12.25
N THR A 220 -12.38 19.66 -11.05
CA THR A 220 -13.39 19.93 -10.03
C THR A 220 -13.30 21.38 -9.63
N ASP A 221 -14.45 22.02 -9.43
CA ASP A 221 -14.59 23.36 -8.84
C ASP A 221 -14.91 23.30 -7.34
N PHE A 222 -14.71 22.11 -6.74
CA PHE A 222 -15.05 21.86 -5.33
C PHE A 222 -14.32 22.83 -4.40
N TYR A 223 -13.04 23.05 -4.62
CA TYR A 223 -12.26 23.94 -3.77
C TYR A 223 -12.63 25.40 -3.98
N GLU A 224 -12.94 25.83 -5.22
CA GLU A 224 -13.39 27.17 -5.49
C GLU A 224 -14.72 27.49 -4.80
N LYS A 225 -15.60 26.48 -4.69
CA LYS A 225 -16.93 26.63 -4.08
C LYS A 225 -16.94 26.51 -2.57
N TYR A 226 -16.14 25.60 -2.01
CA TYR A 226 -16.30 25.17 -0.62
C TYR A 226 -15.08 25.44 0.27
N TYR A 227 -13.90 25.68 -0.31
CA TYR A 227 -12.70 25.96 0.48
C TYR A 227 -12.77 27.36 1.08
N VAL A 228 -12.77 27.40 2.41
CA VAL A 228 -12.66 28.63 3.18
C VAL A 228 -11.20 28.87 3.49
N ASN A 229 -10.59 29.90 2.90
CA ASN A 229 -9.19 30.21 3.14
C ASN A 229 -8.98 30.78 4.55
N PRO A 230 -8.28 30.07 5.47
CA PRO A 230 -8.09 30.52 6.85
C PRO A 230 -7.32 31.85 6.94
N ALA A 231 -6.44 32.16 5.99
CA ALA A 231 -5.72 33.44 5.97
C ALA A 231 -6.63 34.66 5.74
N LYS A 232 -7.81 34.44 5.20
CA LYS A 232 -8.82 35.49 4.93
C LYS A 232 -9.96 35.45 5.94
N THR A 233 -9.96 34.52 6.88
CA THR A 233 -11.00 34.35 7.88
C THR A 233 -10.57 35.01 9.18
N LYS A 234 -11.46 35.77 9.79
CA LYS A 234 -11.24 36.34 11.13
C LYS A 234 -11.30 35.18 12.14
N LEU A 235 -10.18 34.95 12.83
CA LEU A 235 -10.10 34.00 13.92
C LEU A 235 -9.91 34.80 15.22
N ASP A 236 -10.77 34.55 16.19
CA ASP A 236 -10.69 35.22 17.51
C ASP A 236 -10.08 34.23 18.52
N PHE A 237 -8.90 34.58 19.03
CA PHE A 237 -8.21 33.83 20.07
C PHE A 237 -8.51 34.47 21.45
N PRO A 238 -8.64 33.64 22.51
CA PRO A 238 -8.77 34.17 23.86
C PRO A 238 -7.48 34.91 24.29
N SER A 239 -7.61 35.86 25.18
CA SER A 239 -6.47 36.61 25.74
C SER A 239 -5.47 35.66 26.42
N GLN A 240 -5.94 34.64 27.13
CA GLN A 240 -5.16 33.55 27.66
C GLN A 240 -5.24 32.36 26.69
N LYS A 241 -4.20 32.16 25.92
CA LYS A 241 -4.08 31.07 24.95
C LYS A 241 -3.83 29.74 25.66
N ARG A 242 -4.51 28.69 25.20
CA ARG A 242 -4.30 27.33 25.70
C ARG A 242 -3.18 26.64 24.92
N ASN A 243 -2.47 25.75 25.58
CA ASN A 243 -1.53 24.86 24.92
C ASN A 243 -2.30 23.79 24.14
N LEU A 244 -1.71 23.32 23.04
CA LEU A 244 -2.23 22.25 22.19
C LEU A 244 -1.31 21.05 22.25
N ILE A 245 -1.83 19.90 22.57
CA ILE A 245 -1.19 18.60 22.37
C ILE A 245 -2.02 17.87 21.31
N TYR A 246 -1.43 17.61 20.17
CA TYR A 246 -2.09 16.99 19.04
C TYR A 246 -1.45 15.63 18.72
N ILE A 247 -2.18 14.55 18.92
CA ILE A 247 -1.64 13.20 18.79
C ILE A 247 -2.30 12.48 17.60
N PHE A 248 -1.50 12.23 16.58
CA PHE A 248 -1.87 11.30 15.52
C PHE A 248 -1.56 9.88 15.99
N MET A 249 -2.59 9.09 16.24
CA MET A 249 -2.46 7.69 16.62
C MET A 249 -2.46 6.84 15.36
N GLU A 250 -1.27 6.43 14.93
CA GLU A 250 -1.07 5.66 13.69
C GLU A 250 -1.83 4.34 13.73
N SER A 251 -2.58 4.03 12.67
CA SER A 251 -3.34 2.79 12.49
C SER A 251 -4.28 2.44 13.65
N MET A 252 -4.62 3.40 14.53
CA MET A 252 -5.55 3.21 15.62
C MET A 252 -6.98 3.43 15.11
N GLU A 253 -7.81 2.41 15.27
CA GLU A 253 -9.17 2.41 14.78
C GLU A 253 -10.19 2.25 15.91
N SER A 254 -11.36 2.88 15.78
CA SER A 254 -12.50 2.66 16.70
C SER A 254 -13.01 1.21 16.66
N SER A 255 -12.69 0.46 15.63
CA SER A 255 -12.97 -0.98 15.49
C SER A 255 -12.35 -1.83 16.60
N TYR A 256 -11.30 -1.38 17.27
CA TYR A 256 -10.66 -2.06 18.39
C TYR A 256 -11.46 -1.97 19.72
N ALA A 257 -12.49 -1.17 19.79
CA ALA A 257 -13.46 -1.20 20.88
C ALA A 257 -14.39 -2.42 20.74
N ASP A 258 -15.09 -2.75 21.83
CA ASP A 258 -16.12 -3.78 21.79
C ASP A 258 -17.38 -3.31 21.02
N GLN A 259 -18.29 -4.27 20.76
CA GLN A 259 -19.53 -4.01 20.00
C GLN A 259 -20.50 -3.08 20.75
N GLU A 260 -20.45 -3.08 22.08
CA GLU A 260 -21.30 -2.18 22.90
C GLU A 260 -20.84 -0.73 22.74
N ASP A 261 -19.54 -0.52 22.66
CA ASP A 261 -18.93 0.79 22.49
C ASP A 261 -18.80 1.24 21.01
N GLY A 262 -19.26 0.42 20.07
CA GLY A 262 -19.28 0.78 18.63
C GLY A 262 -18.14 0.21 17.80
N GLY A 263 -17.26 -0.57 18.40
CA GLY A 263 -16.25 -1.35 17.70
C GLY A 263 -16.78 -2.65 17.10
N ILE A 264 -15.90 -3.59 16.79
CA ILE A 264 -16.25 -4.88 16.21
C ILE A 264 -15.71 -6.08 17.00
N MET A 265 -14.94 -5.82 18.06
CA MET A 265 -14.31 -6.84 18.87
C MET A 265 -15.29 -7.37 19.95
N ASP A 266 -15.01 -8.57 20.45
CA ASP A 266 -15.76 -9.13 21.58
C ASP A 266 -15.35 -8.47 22.91
N ASP A 267 -14.07 -8.12 23.04
CA ASP A 267 -13.50 -7.39 24.18
C ASP A 267 -12.96 -6.02 23.71
N ASN A 268 -13.00 -5.02 24.60
CA ASN A 268 -12.47 -3.70 24.31
C ASN A 268 -10.94 -3.68 24.48
N TYR A 269 -10.20 -3.61 23.37
CA TYR A 269 -8.73 -3.51 23.35
C TYR A 269 -8.20 -2.09 23.58
N ILE A 270 -9.07 -1.08 23.55
CA ILE A 270 -8.72 0.34 23.76
C ILE A 270 -9.54 0.99 24.91
N PRO A 271 -9.64 0.34 26.11
CA PRO A 271 -10.58 0.78 27.16
C PRO A 271 -10.30 2.20 27.66
N ASN A 272 -9.03 2.62 27.71
CA ASN A 272 -8.68 3.97 28.17
C ASN A 272 -9.07 5.03 27.14
N LEU A 273 -8.90 4.77 25.84
CA LEU A 273 -9.34 5.68 24.78
C LEU A 273 -10.85 5.76 24.71
N THR A 274 -11.53 4.63 24.86
CA THR A 274 -12.99 4.55 24.94
C THR A 274 -13.53 5.39 26.10
N LYS A 275 -12.90 5.28 27.27
CA LYS A 275 -13.25 6.10 28.44
C LYS A 275 -13.05 7.58 28.17
N LEU A 276 -11.89 7.98 27.61
CA LEU A 276 -11.63 9.37 27.26
C LEU A 276 -12.65 9.92 26.26
N ALA A 277 -13.03 9.13 25.27
CA ALA A 277 -14.03 9.53 24.27
C ALA A 277 -15.43 9.73 24.89
N LYS A 278 -15.80 8.90 25.88
CA LYS A 278 -17.09 9.04 26.60
C LYS A 278 -17.12 10.22 27.57
N GLU A 279 -15.99 10.55 28.16
CA GLU A 279 -15.88 11.62 29.17
C GLU A 279 -15.59 13.00 28.55
N ASN A 280 -15.24 13.07 27.28
CA ASN A 280 -14.83 14.30 26.60
C ASN A 280 -15.56 14.49 25.27
N ILE A 281 -15.16 15.50 24.49
CA ILE A 281 -15.71 15.74 23.15
C ILE A 281 -15.26 14.63 22.21
N ASN A 282 -16.22 13.87 21.70
CA ASN A 282 -16.03 12.81 20.72
C ASN A 282 -16.77 13.14 19.42
N PHE A 283 -16.07 13.09 18.29
CA PHE A 283 -16.64 13.25 16.97
C PHE A 283 -16.93 11.87 16.37
N SER A 284 -18.17 11.40 16.57
CA SER A 284 -18.62 10.10 16.06
C SER A 284 -19.60 10.30 14.90
N ASP A 285 -19.53 9.43 13.91
CA ASP A 285 -20.51 9.29 12.84
C ASP A 285 -21.75 8.48 13.25
N LYS A 286 -21.75 7.89 14.45
CA LYS A 286 -22.84 7.06 14.99
C LYS A 286 -23.79 7.88 15.85
N ALA A 287 -25.09 7.71 15.58
CA ALA A 287 -26.13 8.51 16.22
C ALA A 287 -26.48 8.09 17.68
N ASP A 288 -26.05 6.91 18.11
CA ASP A 288 -26.42 6.27 19.39
C ASP A 288 -25.42 6.55 20.52
N GLY A 289 -24.50 7.51 20.34
CA GLY A 289 -23.45 7.85 21.31
C GLY A 289 -22.30 6.87 21.37
N LYS A 290 -22.26 5.88 20.47
CA LYS A 290 -21.15 4.95 20.34
C LYS A 290 -19.93 5.61 19.71
N LEU A 291 -18.77 4.99 19.92
CA LEU A 291 -17.55 5.38 19.24
C LEU A 291 -17.70 5.18 17.73
N GLY A 292 -17.11 6.06 16.99
CA GLY A 292 -17.05 6.05 15.55
C GLY A 292 -16.00 7.05 15.09
N GLY A 293 -16.09 7.47 13.87
CA GLY A 293 -15.22 8.47 13.30
C GLY A 293 -15.61 8.75 11.85
N PRO A 294 -15.02 9.75 11.22
CA PRO A 294 -15.29 10.03 9.82
C PRO A 294 -14.80 8.87 8.97
N THR A 295 -15.56 8.52 7.93
CA THR A 295 -15.08 7.58 6.91
C THR A 295 -13.89 8.19 6.18
N CYS A 296 -12.76 7.48 6.19
CA CYS A 296 -11.57 7.92 5.48
C CYS A 296 -11.82 7.98 3.98
N LEU A 297 -11.52 9.12 3.38
CA LEU A 297 -11.39 9.24 1.94
C LEU A 297 -10.07 8.60 1.50
N GLU A 298 -9.99 8.18 0.26
CA GLU A 298 -8.80 7.50 -0.30
C GLU A 298 -7.49 8.26 0.01
N ALA A 299 -7.48 9.57 -0.20
CA ALA A 299 -6.29 10.40 0.01
C ALA A 299 -6.07 10.80 1.48
N THR A 300 -6.87 10.32 2.43
CA THR A 300 -6.70 10.55 3.88
C THR A 300 -6.41 9.27 4.66
N ALA A 301 -6.41 8.13 3.98
CA ALA A 301 -6.25 6.80 4.59
C ALA A 301 -4.77 6.38 4.81
N TYR A 302 -3.83 7.32 4.70
CA TYR A 302 -2.42 7.10 5.01
C TYR A 302 -1.88 8.29 5.81
N THR A 303 -0.80 8.08 6.55
CA THR A 303 -0.30 8.99 7.59
C THR A 303 -0.26 10.46 7.16
N VAL A 304 0.48 10.78 6.09
CA VAL A 304 0.65 12.18 5.64
C VAL A 304 -0.65 12.74 5.07
N GLY A 305 -1.44 11.94 4.37
CA GLY A 305 -2.75 12.37 3.89
C GLY A 305 -3.71 12.72 5.03
N GLY A 306 -3.72 11.90 6.10
CA GLY A 306 -4.46 12.18 7.33
C GLY A 306 -3.99 13.45 8.04
N MET A 307 -2.65 13.64 8.14
CA MET A 307 -2.06 14.86 8.73
C MET A 307 -2.48 16.11 7.97
N VAL A 308 -2.36 16.11 6.65
CA VAL A 308 -2.77 17.24 5.79
C VAL A 308 -4.26 17.51 5.90
N ALA A 309 -5.09 16.47 5.87
CA ALA A 309 -6.54 16.62 5.97
C ALA A 309 -6.95 17.28 7.30
N GLN A 310 -6.33 16.88 8.40
CA GLN A 310 -6.69 17.40 9.74
C GLN A 310 -6.08 18.75 10.05
N THR A 311 -4.90 19.07 9.50
CA THR A 311 -4.22 20.34 9.80
C THR A 311 -4.45 21.43 8.76
N ALA A 312 -4.93 21.07 7.57
CA ALA A 312 -5.17 22.00 6.46
C ALA A 312 -6.58 21.94 5.86
N ALA A 313 -7.42 21.02 6.34
CA ALA A 313 -8.80 20.80 5.89
C ALA A 313 -8.93 20.57 4.37
N ILE A 314 -7.93 19.93 3.76
CA ILE A 314 -7.94 19.54 2.35
C ILE A 314 -7.61 18.07 2.17
N ASN A 315 -8.07 17.52 1.06
CA ASN A 315 -7.73 16.19 0.63
C ASN A 315 -6.40 16.22 -0.16
N LEU A 316 -5.38 15.49 0.28
CA LEU A 316 -4.07 15.51 -0.38
C LEU A 316 -4.13 14.76 -1.71
N LYS A 317 -4.17 15.51 -2.83
CA LYS A 317 -4.17 14.95 -4.18
C LYS A 317 -2.74 14.87 -4.71
N LEU A 318 -2.21 13.65 -4.83
CA LEU A 318 -0.83 13.40 -5.23
C LEU A 318 -0.71 13.38 -6.77
N HIS A 319 -0.56 14.55 -7.38
CA HIS A 319 -0.29 14.62 -8.81
C HIS A 319 1.18 14.86 -9.15
N ASN A 320 1.98 15.30 -8.18
CA ASN A 320 3.38 15.64 -8.39
C ASN A 320 4.16 15.53 -7.06
N SER A 321 4.68 14.34 -6.81
CA SER A 321 5.44 14.03 -5.60
C SER A 321 6.73 14.85 -5.42
N GLY A 322 7.25 15.45 -6.49
CA GLY A 322 8.42 16.31 -6.39
C GLY A 322 8.25 17.50 -5.45
N SER A 323 7.03 17.99 -5.25
CA SER A 323 6.75 19.08 -4.32
C SER A 323 6.75 18.65 -2.85
N MET A 324 6.50 17.39 -2.54
CA MET A 324 6.46 16.87 -1.15
C MET A 324 7.83 16.87 -0.47
N PHE A 325 8.91 16.73 -1.24
CA PHE A 325 10.27 16.63 -0.72
C PHE A 325 11.09 17.92 -0.87
N GLY A 326 10.49 18.97 -1.43
CA GLY A 326 11.12 20.27 -1.55
C GLY A 326 10.38 21.35 -0.77
N ASN A 327 9.16 21.66 -1.16
CA ASN A 327 8.34 22.69 -0.53
C ASN A 327 6.88 22.19 -0.54
N PHE A 328 6.46 21.59 0.57
CA PHE A 328 5.22 20.85 0.67
C PHE A 328 4.03 21.80 0.83
N LEU A 329 3.18 21.92 -0.20
CA LEU A 329 1.96 22.75 -0.21
C LEU A 329 2.17 24.22 0.23
N PRO A 330 3.18 24.94 -0.29
CA PRO A 330 3.64 26.21 0.27
C PRO A 330 2.61 27.35 0.23
N ASN A 331 1.58 27.21 -0.61
CA ASN A 331 0.54 28.23 -0.78
C ASN A 331 -0.69 27.98 0.11
N LEU A 332 -0.65 26.92 0.91
CA LEU A 332 -1.74 26.54 1.80
C LEU A 332 -1.52 27.17 3.19
N THR A 333 -2.58 27.63 3.81
CA THR A 333 -2.55 28.06 5.21
C THR A 333 -3.02 26.90 6.09
N THR A 334 -2.15 26.41 6.94
CA THR A 334 -2.42 25.29 7.84
C THR A 334 -2.67 25.77 9.28
N MET A 335 -3.06 24.85 10.14
CA MET A 335 -3.12 25.08 11.58
C MET A 335 -1.77 25.59 12.13
N GLY A 336 -0.65 25.04 11.63
CA GLY A 336 0.70 25.48 12.00
C GLY A 336 0.94 26.94 11.67
N ASP A 337 0.55 27.41 10.49
CA ASP A 337 0.69 28.81 10.08
C ASP A 337 -0.13 29.74 11.00
N ILE A 338 -1.35 29.31 11.35
CA ILE A 338 -2.26 30.07 12.22
C ILE A 338 -1.66 30.17 13.63
N LEU A 339 -1.24 29.05 14.21
CA LEU A 339 -0.68 29.00 15.56
C LEU A 339 0.66 29.77 15.66
N ASN A 340 1.50 29.69 14.63
CA ASN A 340 2.74 30.48 14.58
C ASN A 340 2.44 31.98 14.60
N LYS A 341 1.46 32.45 13.81
CA LYS A 341 1.04 33.85 13.83
C LYS A 341 0.57 34.30 15.21
N GLU A 342 -0.01 33.39 15.98
CA GLU A 342 -0.48 33.62 17.34
C GLU A 342 0.64 33.46 18.41
N GLY A 343 1.88 33.21 17.99
CA GLY A 343 3.05 33.16 18.87
C GLY A 343 3.29 31.82 19.56
N TYR A 344 2.67 30.74 19.08
CA TYR A 344 2.91 29.39 19.60
C TYR A 344 4.33 28.90 19.25
N GLN A 345 4.98 28.24 20.21
CA GLN A 345 6.12 27.37 19.94
C GLN A 345 5.60 26.03 19.39
N GLN A 346 6.19 25.51 18.32
CA GLN A 346 5.67 24.33 17.65
C GLN A 346 6.73 23.23 17.55
N VAL A 347 6.36 22.02 17.97
CA VAL A 347 7.22 20.83 17.91
C VAL A 347 6.45 19.71 17.22
N PHE A 348 7.10 19.04 16.26
CA PHE A 348 6.63 17.77 15.69
C PHE A 348 7.53 16.65 16.21
N LEU A 349 6.96 15.70 16.93
CA LEU A 349 7.64 14.59 17.58
C LEU A 349 7.18 13.26 17.01
N CYS A 350 8.13 12.44 16.53
CA CYS A 350 7.84 11.08 16.04
C CYS A 350 8.97 10.09 16.35
N GLY A 351 8.66 8.81 16.43
CA GLY A 351 9.62 7.73 16.67
C GLY A 351 10.36 7.24 15.43
N SER A 352 9.91 7.63 14.23
CA SER A 352 10.48 7.27 12.93
C SER A 352 11.28 8.42 12.31
N GLU A 353 11.97 8.18 11.20
CA GLU A 353 12.67 9.25 10.45
C GLU A 353 11.66 10.29 9.95
N GLY A 354 11.91 11.56 10.24
CA GLY A 354 11.01 12.67 9.93
C GLY A 354 10.81 12.90 8.42
N ASP A 355 11.84 12.62 7.63
CA ASP A 355 11.82 12.79 6.18
C ASP A 355 10.96 11.73 5.44
N PHE A 356 10.60 10.64 6.10
CA PHE A 356 9.72 9.63 5.49
C PHE A 356 8.38 10.25 5.06
N ALA A 357 8.05 10.09 3.78
CA ALA A 357 6.87 10.66 3.12
C ALA A 357 6.76 12.21 3.24
N GLY A 358 7.88 12.92 3.46
CA GLY A 358 7.94 14.37 3.49
C GLY A 358 7.30 15.03 4.72
N ARG A 359 7.17 14.31 5.85
CA ARG A 359 6.54 14.84 7.07
C ARG A 359 7.28 16.04 7.64
N ASP A 360 8.62 15.94 7.75
CA ASP A 360 9.47 17.04 8.18
C ASP A 360 9.32 18.26 7.26
N THR A 361 9.32 18.03 5.96
CA THR A 361 9.14 19.07 4.95
C THR A 361 7.78 19.74 5.08
N TYR A 362 6.71 18.96 5.33
CA TYR A 362 5.37 19.51 5.56
C TYR A 362 5.35 20.44 6.76
N PHE A 363 5.78 19.98 7.93
CA PHE A 363 5.71 20.77 9.15
C PHE A 363 6.67 21.97 9.13
N THR A 364 7.87 21.84 8.57
CA THR A 364 8.81 22.97 8.44
C THR A 364 8.38 23.99 7.40
N SER A 365 7.72 23.58 6.31
CA SER A 365 7.15 24.50 5.29
C SER A 365 6.02 25.36 5.85
N HIS A 366 5.34 24.90 6.89
CA HIS A 366 4.19 25.56 7.51
C HIS A 366 4.50 26.17 8.88
N LYS A 367 5.63 26.89 8.93
CA LYS A 367 6.09 27.79 9.98
C LYS A 367 6.65 27.13 11.24
N ASP A 368 7.97 27.09 11.27
CA ASP A 368 8.81 27.01 12.46
C ASP A 368 8.54 25.83 13.42
N PHE A 369 8.08 24.69 12.89
CA PHE A 369 8.08 23.47 13.69
C PHE A 369 9.50 22.99 13.93
N HIS A 370 9.84 22.78 15.19
CA HIS A 370 11.02 22.02 15.56
C HIS A 370 10.76 20.52 15.37
N ILE A 371 11.62 19.85 14.64
CA ILE A 371 11.46 18.41 14.32
C ILE A 371 12.24 17.56 15.32
N GLU A 372 11.52 16.75 16.09
CA GLU A 372 12.01 15.80 17.07
C GLU A 372 11.78 14.37 16.60
N ASP A 373 12.57 13.91 15.65
CA ASP A 373 12.44 12.59 15.01
C ASP A 373 13.37 11.52 15.63
N TYR A 374 13.45 10.38 14.99
CA TYR A 374 14.32 9.26 15.35
C TYR A 374 15.82 9.67 15.37
N ASN A 375 16.24 10.50 14.43
CA ASN A 375 17.63 10.97 14.36
C ASN A 375 17.94 11.97 15.48
N ALA A 376 16.99 12.82 15.85
CA ALA A 376 17.08 13.69 17.01
C ALA A 376 17.20 12.87 18.30
N ALA A 377 16.44 11.79 18.46
CA ALA A 377 16.53 10.90 19.63
C ALA A 377 17.91 10.28 19.81
N LYS A 378 18.57 9.89 18.72
CA LYS A 378 19.97 9.41 18.74
C LYS A 378 20.94 10.49 19.12
N LYS A 379 20.81 11.66 18.50
CA LYS A 379 21.69 12.81 18.74
C LYS A 379 21.63 13.30 20.18
N GLU A 380 20.45 13.23 20.80
CA GLU A 380 20.22 13.62 22.18
C GLU A 380 20.56 12.53 23.21
N GLY A 381 20.91 11.33 22.75
CA GLY A 381 21.26 10.20 23.61
C GLY A 381 20.07 9.53 24.28
N PHE A 382 18.83 9.73 23.80
CA PHE A 382 17.66 8.99 24.28
C PHE A 382 17.72 7.52 23.93
N ILE A 383 18.31 7.21 22.76
CA ILE A 383 18.55 5.88 22.26
C ILE A 383 19.99 5.75 21.78
N ALA A 384 20.52 4.53 21.82
CA ALA A 384 21.85 4.23 21.28
C ALA A 384 21.92 4.51 19.77
N PRO A 385 23.12 4.83 19.21
CA PRO A 385 23.27 5.11 17.79
C PRO A 385 22.81 4.02 16.85
N ASP A 386 22.93 2.75 17.27
CA ASP A 386 22.53 1.54 16.55
C ASP A 386 21.12 1.02 16.91
N TYR A 387 20.47 1.67 17.89
CA TYR A 387 19.13 1.29 18.31
C TYR A 387 18.13 1.49 17.18
N LYS A 388 17.42 0.43 16.83
CA LYS A 388 16.29 0.47 15.89
C LYS A 388 15.30 -0.64 16.20
N VAL A 389 14.06 -0.25 16.43
CA VAL A 389 12.91 -1.16 16.57
C VAL A 389 11.89 -0.75 15.53
N PHE A 390 11.54 -1.68 14.60
CA PHE A 390 10.56 -1.49 13.55
C PHE A 390 10.84 -0.23 12.71
N TRP A 391 10.02 0.81 12.78
CA TRP A 391 10.20 2.06 12.00
C TRP A 391 11.23 3.04 12.61
N GLY A 392 11.71 2.80 13.83
CA GLY A 392 12.64 3.68 14.50
C GLY A 392 12.78 3.36 15.98
N HIS A 393 11.96 3.96 16.83
CA HIS A 393 11.80 3.58 18.24
C HIS A 393 10.32 3.54 18.60
N GLU A 394 9.99 2.71 19.59
CA GLU A 394 8.64 2.42 20.08
C GLU A 394 8.00 3.61 20.81
N ASP A 395 6.67 3.54 20.98
CA ASP A 395 5.86 4.60 21.59
C ASP A 395 6.18 4.83 23.06
N GLU A 396 6.70 3.83 23.79
CA GLU A 396 7.18 4.03 25.17
C GLU A 396 8.28 5.10 25.22
N ILE A 397 9.24 5.06 24.31
CA ILE A 397 10.31 6.07 24.18
C ILE A 397 9.73 7.39 23.69
N LEU A 398 8.81 7.35 22.72
CA LEU A 398 8.12 8.53 22.20
C LEU A 398 7.45 9.32 23.33
N TYR A 399 6.69 8.65 24.21
CA TYR A 399 6.02 9.31 25.33
C TYR A 399 6.99 9.82 26.40
N LYS A 400 8.12 9.15 26.67
CA LYS A 400 9.19 9.66 27.52
C LYS A 400 9.79 10.96 26.96
N ARG A 401 10.03 11.00 25.65
CA ARG A 401 10.49 12.22 24.95
C ARG A 401 9.43 13.31 24.98
N ALA A 402 8.17 12.97 24.75
CA ALA A 402 7.05 13.91 24.83
C ALA A 402 6.97 14.57 26.20
N LYS A 403 7.13 13.80 27.29
CA LYS A 403 7.15 14.34 28.65
C LYS A 403 8.26 15.38 28.83
N LYS A 404 9.49 15.08 28.39
CA LYS A 404 10.61 16.02 28.43
C LYS A 404 10.32 17.28 27.61
N GLN A 405 9.76 17.13 26.40
CA GLN A 405 9.38 18.28 25.56
C GLN A 405 8.30 19.13 26.24
N LEU A 406 7.31 18.53 26.88
CA LEU A 406 6.29 19.25 27.64
C LEU A 406 6.89 20.03 28.82
N GLU A 407 7.84 19.46 29.57
CA GLU A 407 8.54 20.14 30.63
C GLU A 407 9.32 21.36 30.09
N GLN A 408 10.01 21.22 28.98
CA GLN A 408 10.75 22.32 28.33
C GLN A 408 9.81 23.41 27.80
N LEU A 409 8.75 23.04 27.08
CA LEU A 409 7.80 24.00 26.52
C LEU A 409 7.03 24.73 27.62
N SER A 410 6.68 24.04 28.71
CA SER A 410 5.96 24.63 29.84
C SER A 410 6.82 25.56 30.68
N SER A 411 8.13 25.56 30.54
CA SER A 411 9.03 26.50 31.21
C SER A 411 9.03 27.90 30.59
N SER A 412 8.38 28.06 29.44
CA SER A 412 8.23 29.33 28.71
C SER A 412 6.84 29.91 28.94
N ASP A 413 6.72 31.22 28.96
CA ASP A 413 5.43 31.94 29.01
C ASP A 413 4.66 31.91 27.68
N LYS A 414 5.25 31.34 26.63
CA LYS A 414 4.61 31.23 25.32
C LYS A 414 3.70 30.01 25.26
N PRO A 415 2.53 30.12 24.61
CA PRO A 415 1.74 28.95 24.31
C PRO A 415 2.48 28.01 23.37
N PHE A 416 2.20 26.71 23.44
CA PHE A 416 2.87 25.72 22.60
C PHE A 416 1.88 24.78 21.89
N ASN A 417 2.36 24.23 20.78
CA ASN A 417 1.75 23.14 20.04
C ASN A 417 2.76 21.97 19.98
N LEU A 418 2.46 20.88 20.69
CA LEU A 418 3.17 19.63 20.59
C LEU A 418 2.35 18.67 19.72
N THR A 419 2.76 18.48 18.48
CA THR A 419 2.18 17.52 17.53
C THR A 419 2.99 16.24 17.56
N MET A 420 2.32 15.09 17.78
CA MET A 420 2.97 13.79 17.93
C MET A 420 2.41 12.78 16.93
N LEU A 421 3.25 11.81 16.53
CA LEU A 421 2.85 10.65 15.75
C LEU A 421 3.32 9.36 16.45
N THR A 422 2.40 8.48 16.81
CA THR A 422 2.68 7.14 17.33
C THR A 422 3.05 6.16 16.22
N VAL A 423 3.58 4.98 16.57
CA VAL A 423 4.03 4.01 15.56
C VAL A 423 3.76 2.54 15.92
N ASP A 424 3.55 2.19 17.20
CA ASP A 424 3.49 0.78 17.63
C ASP A 424 2.29 0.01 17.05
N THR A 425 1.23 0.70 16.67
CA THR A 425 0.05 0.11 16.00
C THR A 425 0.16 0.07 14.48
N HIS A 426 1.27 0.52 13.90
CA HIS A 426 1.53 0.37 12.47
C HIS A 426 1.83 -1.09 12.12
N PHE A 427 1.22 -1.66 11.06
CA PHE A 427 1.42 -3.02 10.59
C PHE A 427 2.65 -3.18 9.68
#